data_db4ee97b4a2e7d7dcc5db5cc811239d4
#
_entry.id   db4ee97b4a2e7d7dcc5db5cc811239d4
#
_cell.length_a   1.000
_cell.length_b   1.000
_cell.length_c   1.000
_cell.angle_alpha   90.00
_cell.angle_beta   90.00
_cell.angle_gamma   90.00
#
_symmetry.space_group_name_H-M   'P 1'
#
loop_
_entity.id
_entity.type
_entity.pdbx_description
1 polymer ?
#
loop_
_entity_poly.entity_id
_entity_poly.type
_entity_poly.pdbx_seq_one_letter_code
_entity_poly.pdbx_strand_id
1 'polypeptide(L)'
;SYISPGGPRLPFHRVVGRIWREGLGLMLQGVGLSGLTAFASLYFAAHHWQNAGLVMTAFGLGFIFVRLALGHLPDQTGGYRVAVWSLVVEALGQAMLWLGSNEWMALAGALVTGLGCALVFPALGVEALKRVPQANRGSAMGAFVAFLDVAYGIAGPVAGLIAGQYSYAAVYLSGAACALLGALIASASRMQQS
;
A
#
# COMPACT_ATOMS: atom_id res chain seq x y z
N SER A 1 14.51 24.76 33.44
CA SER A 1 14.06 23.36 33.48
C SER A 1 13.13 23.14 32.32
N TYR A 2 13.62 22.51 31.24
CA TYR A 2 12.78 22.04 30.13
C TYR A 2 11.97 20.85 30.65
N ILE A 3 10.71 21.08 30.98
CA ILE A 3 9.75 19.99 31.21
C ILE A 3 9.45 19.42 29.84
N SER A 4 10.01 18.24 29.54
CA SER A 4 9.65 17.47 28.36
C SER A 4 8.19 17.06 28.48
N PRO A 5 7.28 17.50 27.61
CA PRO A 5 5.90 17.04 27.62
C PRO A 5 5.84 15.67 26.95
N GLY A 6 6.10 14.62 27.70
CA GLY A 6 6.02 13.26 27.19
C GLY A 6 6.25 12.26 28.31
N GLY A 7 5.25 11.42 28.57
CA GLY A 7 5.36 10.29 29.50
C GLY A 7 6.53 9.37 29.17
N PRO A 8 6.79 8.31 29.97
CA PRO A 8 7.96 7.43 29.80
C PRO A 8 8.01 6.87 28.38
N ARG A 9 9.18 7.03 27.72
CA ARG A 9 9.42 6.51 26.37
C ARG A 9 9.36 4.99 26.40
N LEU A 10 8.56 4.42 25.52
CA LEU A 10 8.52 2.98 25.32
C LEU A 10 9.80 2.51 24.58
N PRO A 11 10.35 1.35 24.92
CA PRO A 11 11.43 0.74 24.17
C PRO A 11 10.96 0.38 22.75
N PHE A 12 11.87 0.43 21.77
CA PHE A 12 11.56 0.28 20.35
C PHE A 12 10.76 -0.99 20.00
N HIS A 13 11.11 -2.14 20.57
CA HIS A 13 10.39 -3.40 20.34
C HIS A 13 8.91 -3.33 20.76
N ARG A 14 8.58 -2.58 21.83
CA ARG A 14 7.19 -2.35 22.24
C ARG A 14 6.46 -1.41 21.31
N VAL A 15 7.15 -0.44 20.73
CA VAL A 15 6.59 0.43 19.70
C VAL A 15 6.20 -0.40 18.48
N VAL A 16 7.13 -1.22 17.96
CA VAL A 16 6.88 -2.14 16.84
C VAL A 16 5.72 -3.08 17.16
N GLY A 17 5.71 -3.69 18.37
CA GLY A 17 4.64 -4.57 18.80
C GLY A 17 3.25 -3.92 18.91
N ARG A 18 3.16 -2.58 18.98
CA ARG A 18 1.88 -1.87 18.97
C ARG A 18 1.38 -1.53 17.57
N ILE A 19 2.27 -1.31 16.61
CA ILE A 19 1.95 -0.84 15.26
C ILE A 19 2.11 -1.93 14.18
N TRP A 20 2.41 -3.17 14.55
CA TRP A 20 2.74 -4.23 13.59
C TRP A 20 1.62 -4.51 12.57
N ARG A 21 0.35 -4.35 12.98
CA ARG A 21 -0.80 -4.57 12.09
C ARG A 21 -0.89 -3.50 11.00
N GLU A 22 -0.69 -2.25 11.39
CA GLU A 22 -0.65 -1.11 10.48
C GLU A 22 0.57 -1.23 9.55
N GLY A 23 1.72 -1.59 10.11
CA GLY A 23 2.94 -1.86 9.35
C GLY A 23 2.77 -3.02 8.37
N LEU A 24 2.16 -4.13 8.78
CA LEU A 24 1.89 -5.27 7.91
C LEU A 24 0.90 -4.91 6.80
N GLY A 25 -0.15 -4.14 7.10
CA GLY A 25 -1.08 -3.63 6.08
C GLY A 25 -0.35 -2.79 5.02
N LEU A 26 0.54 -1.91 5.44
CA LEU A 26 1.37 -1.11 4.54
C LEU A 26 2.37 -1.97 3.75
N MET A 27 2.99 -2.95 4.38
CA MET A 27 3.88 -3.89 3.73
C MET A 27 3.18 -4.67 2.62
N LEU A 28 1.98 -5.17 2.87
CA LEU A 28 1.16 -5.90 1.89
C LEU A 28 0.77 -5.00 0.71
N GLN A 29 0.41 -3.75 0.96
CA GLN A 29 0.18 -2.75 -0.08
C GLN A 29 1.44 -2.51 -0.93
N GLY A 30 2.61 -2.42 -0.30
CA GLY A 30 3.89 -2.22 -0.98
C GLY A 30 4.25 -3.32 -1.98
N VAL A 31 3.78 -4.55 -1.77
CA VAL A 31 3.99 -5.67 -2.72
C VAL A 31 3.33 -5.37 -4.07
N GLY A 32 2.07 -4.93 -4.07
CA GLY A 32 1.36 -4.57 -5.31
C GLY A 32 2.03 -3.42 -6.07
N LEU A 33 2.42 -2.37 -5.35
CA LEU A 33 3.11 -1.23 -5.95
C LEU A 33 4.47 -1.61 -6.52
N SER A 34 5.24 -2.44 -5.81
CA SER A 34 6.54 -2.94 -6.30
C SER A 34 6.38 -3.77 -7.57
N GLY A 35 5.37 -4.64 -7.63
CA GLY A 35 5.05 -5.42 -8.83
C GLY A 35 4.73 -4.52 -10.02
N LEU A 36 3.91 -3.49 -9.83
CA LEU A 36 3.57 -2.54 -10.90
C LEU A 36 4.81 -1.80 -11.40
N THR A 37 5.60 -1.22 -10.51
CA THR A 37 6.77 -0.41 -10.89
C THR A 37 7.88 -1.25 -11.56
N ALA A 38 8.10 -2.48 -11.10
CA ALA A 38 9.17 -3.33 -11.61
C ALA A 38 8.80 -4.06 -12.91
N PHE A 39 7.54 -4.45 -13.08
CA PHE A 39 7.16 -5.39 -14.15
C PHE A 39 6.25 -4.81 -15.23
N ALA A 40 5.77 -3.57 -15.12
CA ALA A 40 4.87 -2.96 -16.09
C ALA A 40 5.42 -3.00 -17.53
N SER A 41 6.67 -2.62 -17.73
CA SER A 41 7.30 -2.60 -19.05
C SER A 41 7.45 -4.01 -19.64
N LEU A 42 7.83 -5.00 -18.80
CA LEU A 42 7.98 -6.40 -19.22
C LEU A 42 6.61 -7.03 -19.52
N TYR A 43 5.59 -6.70 -18.75
CA TYR A 43 4.22 -7.14 -18.96
C TYR A 43 3.68 -6.63 -20.29
N PHE A 44 3.87 -5.35 -20.62
CA PHE A 44 3.47 -4.77 -21.90
C PHE A 44 4.26 -5.37 -23.07
N ALA A 45 5.57 -5.55 -22.91
CA ALA A 45 6.40 -6.18 -23.93
C ALA A 45 5.97 -7.62 -24.24
N ALA A 46 5.64 -8.41 -23.21
CA ALA A 46 5.15 -9.78 -23.36
C ALA A 46 3.81 -9.87 -24.12
N HIS A 47 2.99 -8.82 -24.09
CA HIS A 47 1.72 -8.73 -24.83
C HIS A 47 1.83 -7.96 -26.16
N HIS A 48 3.04 -7.52 -26.53
CA HIS A 48 3.29 -6.68 -27.71
C HIS A 48 2.50 -5.34 -27.69
N TRP A 49 2.18 -4.81 -26.52
CA TRP A 49 1.55 -3.51 -26.35
C TRP A 49 2.59 -2.39 -26.35
N GLN A 50 2.22 -1.22 -26.91
CA GLN A 50 3.21 -0.16 -27.17
C GLN A 50 3.34 0.90 -26.07
N ASN A 51 2.29 1.13 -25.29
CA ASN A 51 2.21 2.30 -24.40
C ASN A 51 2.66 2.00 -22.95
N ALA A 52 3.67 1.17 -22.74
CA ALA A 52 4.20 0.80 -21.42
C ALA A 52 4.58 2.04 -20.56
N GLY A 53 5.11 3.10 -21.19
CA GLY A 53 5.47 4.33 -20.50
C GLY A 53 4.28 5.06 -19.88
N LEU A 54 3.07 4.86 -20.40
CA LEU A 54 1.86 5.48 -19.87
C LEU A 54 1.35 4.80 -18.59
N VAL A 55 1.83 3.62 -18.24
CA VAL A 55 1.40 2.90 -17.02
C VAL A 55 1.70 3.73 -15.77
N MET A 56 2.92 4.23 -15.65
CA MET A 56 3.30 5.08 -14.50
C MET A 56 2.59 6.43 -14.53
N THR A 57 2.31 6.98 -15.70
CA THR A 57 1.53 8.20 -15.86
C THR A 57 0.09 7.99 -15.38
N ALA A 58 -0.56 6.91 -15.83
CA ALA A 58 -1.92 6.56 -15.40
C ALA A 58 -2.00 6.33 -13.89
N PHE A 59 -1.07 5.54 -13.34
CA PHE A 59 -0.94 5.35 -11.89
C PHE A 59 -0.77 6.68 -11.15
N GLY A 60 0.18 7.52 -11.58
CA GLY A 60 0.48 8.81 -10.97
C GLY A 60 -0.69 9.78 -11.01
N LEU A 61 -1.46 9.83 -12.11
CA LEU A 61 -2.66 10.64 -12.23
C LEU A 61 -3.73 10.21 -11.21
N GLY A 62 -4.00 8.91 -11.09
CA GLY A 62 -4.92 8.38 -10.09
C GLY A 62 -4.47 8.71 -8.67
N PHE A 63 -3.19 8.50 -8.38
CA PHE A 63 -2.59 8.76 -7.07
C PHE A 63 -2.70 10.24 -6.68
N ILE A 64 -2.29 11.16 -7.57
CA ILE A 64 -2.32 12.61 -7.30
C ILE A 64 -3.75 13.09 -7.15
N PHE A 65 -4.67 12.63 -8.02
CA PHE A 65 -6.07 13.02 -7.96
C PHE A 65 -6.68 12.73 -6.58
N VAL A 66 -6.55 11.48 -6.09
CA VAL A 66 -7.10 11.10 -4.78
C VAL A 66 -6.38 11.82 -3.65
N ARG A 67 -5.07 11.99 -3.75
CA ARG A 67 -4.28 12.69 -2.72
C ARG A 67 -4.72 14.13 -2.53
N LEU A 68 -5.00 14.83 -3.61
CA LEU A 68 -5.46 16.22 -3.56
C LEU A 68 -6.93 16.34 -3.18
N ALA A 69 -7.80 15.48 -3.73
CA ALA A 69 -9.24 15.57 -3.50
C ALA A 69 -9.67 15.01 -2.13
N LEU A 70 -9.06 13.92 -1.68
CA LEU A 70 -9.50 13.11 -0.55
C LEU A 70 -8.45 12.93 0.54
N GLY A 71 -7.30 13.63 0.46
CA GLY A 71 -6.19 13.51 1.41
C GLY A 71 -6.55 13.79 2.88
N HIS A 72 -7.64 14.51 3.12
CA HIS A 72 -8.15 14.84 4.46
C HIS A 72 -9.04 13.73 5.07
N LEU A 73 -9.49 12.76 4.29
CA LEU A 73 -10.44 11.74 4.75
C LEU A 73 -9.95 10.88 5.92
N PRO A 74 -8.67 10.46 6.01
CA PRO A 74 -8.20 9.66 7.15
C PRO A 74 -8.40 10.35 8.51
N ASP A 75 -8.25 11.67 8.55
CA ASP A 75 -8.42 12.45 9.77
C ASP A 75 -9.89 12.65 10.16
N GLN A 76 -10.80 12.71 9.17
CA GLN A 76 -12.22 12.96 9.39
C GLN A 76 -13.05 11.70 9.62
N THR A 77 -12.79 10.64 8.87
CA THR A 77 -13.63 9.42 8.85
C THR A 77 -13.01 8.23 9.55
N GLY A 78 -11.76 8.38 10.01
CA GLY A 78 -10.97 7.32 10.64
C GLY A 78 -10.10 6.55 9.66
N GLY A 79 -8.83 6.35 10.05
CA GLY A 79 -7.79 5.79 9.19
C GLY A 79 -8.11 4.37 8.71
N TYR A 80 -8.57 3.47 9.58
CA TYR A 80 -8.89 2.09 9.17
C TYR A 80 -10.00 2.01 8.11
N ARG A 81 -11.02 2.86 8.21
CA ARG A 81 -12.11 2.87 7.22
C ARG A 81 -11.58 3.28 5.84
N VAL A 82 -10.78 4.33 5.80
CA VAL A 82 -10.15 4.79 4.56
C VAL A 82 -9.17 3.75 4.03
N ALA A 83 -8.33 3.14 4.90
CA ALA A 83 -7.39 2.11 4.49
C ALA A 83 -8.08 0.89 3.85
N VAL A 84 -9.18 0.41 4.43
CA VAL A 84 -9.93 -0.73 3.87
C VAL A 84 -10.44 -0.40 2.47
N TRP A 85 -11.10 0.74 2.27
CA TRP A 85 -11.60 1.13 0.94
C TRP A 85 -10.47 1.33 -0.06
N SER A 86 -9.39 1.97 0.36
CA SER A 86 -8.19 2.19 -0.47
C SER A 86 -7.56 0.88 -0.94
N LEU A 87 -7.39 -0.08 -0.03
CA LEU A 87 -6.83 -1.40 -0.35
C LEU A 87 -7.77 -2.23 -1.24
N VAL A 88 -9.08 -2.11 -1.08
CA VAL A 88 -10.05 -2.77 -1.98
C VAL A 88 -9.97 -2.16 -3.39
N VAL A 89 -9.89 -0.84 -3.51
CA VAL A 89 -9.73 -0.17 -4.81
C VAL A 89 -8.39 -0.56 -5.46
N GLU A 90 -7.31 -0.63 -4.69
CA GLU A 90 -6.02 -1.12 -5.17
C GLU A 90 -6.11 -2.55 -5.68
N ALA A 91 -6.75 -3.45 -4.93
CA ALA A 91 -6.96 -4.83 -5.34
C ALA A 91 -7.74 -4.94 -6.65
N LEU A 92 -8.76 -4.09 -6.85
CA LEU A 92 -9.51 -4.01 -8.11
C LEU A 92 -8.60 -3.57 -9.27
N GLY A 93 -7.76 -2.56 -9.07
CA GLY A 93 -6.79 -2.11 -10.08
C GLY A 93 -5.79 -3.21 -10.45
N GLN A 94 -5.25 -3.91 -9.46
CA GLN A 94 -4.35 -5.05 -9.67
C GLN A 94 -5.07 -6.22 -10.38
N ALA A 95 -6.33 -6.51 -10.05
CA ALA A 95 -7.14 -7.52 -10.73
C ALA A 95 -7.40 -7.15 -12.20
N MET A 96 -7.62 -5.87 -12.50
CA MET A 96 -7.75 -5.38 -13.88
C MET A 96 -6.44 -5.58 -14.66
N LEU A 97 -5.28 -5.36 -14.05
CA LEU A 97 -3.98 -5.66 -14.64
C LEU A 97 -3.80 -7.16 -14.90
N TRP A 98 -4.17 -8.00 -13.94
CA TRP A 98 -4.11 -9.45 -14.09
C TRP A 98 -4.99 -9.96 -15.23
N LEU A 99 -6.23 -9.45 -15.34
CA LEU A 99 -7.21 -9.84 -16.35
C LEU A 99 -7.05 -9.05 -17.67
N GLY A 100 -6.04 -8.19 -17.78
CA GLY A 100 -5.86 -7.27 -18.90
C GLY A 100 -5.83 -7.99 -20.25
N SER A 101 -6.89 -7.82 -21.05
CA SER A 101 -7.04 -8.34 -22.40
C SER A 101 -6.51 -7.41 -23.47
N ASN A 102 -6.27 -6.15 -23.14
CA ASN A 102 -5.74 -5.11 -24.01
C ASN A 102 -5.02 -4.02 -23.20
N GLU A 103 -4.22 -3.19 -23.87
CA GLU A 103 -3.43 -2.14 -23.22
C GLU A 103 -4.28 -1.11 -22.47
N TRP A 104 -5.47 -0.77 -22.97
CA TRP A 104 -6.34 0.20 -22.33
C TRP A 104 -6.89 -0.28 -21.00
N MET A 105 -7.23 -1.58 -20.91
CA MET A 105 -7.64 -2.19 -19.66
C MET A 105 -6.47 -2.22 -18.65
N ALA A 106 -5.26 -2.48 -19.12
CA ALA A 106 -4.07 -2.44 -18.25
C ALA A 106 -3.77 -1.00 -17.77
N LEU A 107 -3.89 0.01 -18.63
CA LEU A 107 -3.75 1.42 -18.24
C LEU A 107 -4.82 1.86 -17.24
N ALA A 108 -6.08 1.44 -17.46
CA ALA A 108 -7.16 1.68 -16.52
C ALA A 108 -6.90 1.00 -15.17
N GLY A 109 -6.38 -0.23 -15.18
CA GLY A 109 -5.95 -0.94 -13.98
C GLY A 109 -4.84 -0.22 -13.20
N ALA A 110 -3.86 0.34 -13.91
CA ALA A 110 -2.81 1.15 -13.30
C ALA A 110 -3.37 2.43 -12.66
N LEU A 111 -4.29 3.13 -13.34
CA LEU A 111 -4.96 4.30 -12.81
C LEU A 111 -5.76 3.96 -11.54
N VAL A 112 -6.55 2.88 -11.56
CA VAL A 112 -7.34 2.43 -10.40
C VAL A 112 -6.42 1.99 -9.25
N THR A 113 -5.29 1.34 -9.54
CA THR A 113 -4.27 1.03 -8.54
C THR A 113 -3.74 2.31 -7.88
N GLY A 114 -3.46 3.35 -8.67
CA GLY A 114 -3.03 4.66 -8.16
C GLY A 114 -4.08 5.31 -7.26
N LEU A 115 -5.37 5.26 -7.66
CA LEU A 115 -6.49 5.74 -6.83
C LEU A 115 -6.50 5.03 -5.46
N GLY A 116 -6.32 3.72 -5.43
CA GLY A 116 -6.29 2.91 -4.21
C GLY A 116 -5.06 3.18 -3.34
N CYS A 117 -3.86 3.19 -3.92
CA CYS A 117 -2.61 3.36 -3.17
C CYS A 117 -2.49 4.70 -2.42
N ALA A 118 -3.13 5.77 -2.92
CA ALA A 118 -2.88 7.15 -2.50
C ALA A 118 -3.11 7.40 -1.01
N LEU A 119 -4.09 6.77 -0.39
CA LEU A 119 -4.48 7.04 1.00
C LEU A 119 -4.08 5.94 1.99
N VAL A 120 -3.55 4.80 1.54
CA VAL A 120 -3.18 3.68 2.44
C VAL A 120 -2.13 4.12 3.45
N PHE A 121 -1.05 4.75 2.97
CA PHE A 121 0.03 5.22 3.84
C PHE A 121 -0.46 6.23 4.90
N PRO A 122 -1.12 7.35 4.56
CA PRO A 122 -1.60 8.29 5.56
C PRO A 122 -2.67 7.69 6.47
N ALA A 123 -3.56 6.86 5.94
CA ALA A 123 -4.64 6.25 6.69
C ALA A 123 -4.12 5.29 7.79
N LEU A 124 -3.23 4.37 7.44
CA LEU A 124 -2.61 3.46 8.41
C LEU A 124 -1.61 4.19 9.31
N GLY A 125 -0.93 5.23 8.80
CA GLY A 125 -0.01 6.05 9.59
C GLY A 125 -0.71 6.80 10.73
N VAL A 126 -1.87 7.38 10.49
CA VAL A 126 -2.69 8.01 11.53
C VAL A 126 -3.06 7.00 12.62
N GLU A 127 -3.47 5.78 12.25
CA GLU A 127 -3.83 4.75 13.21
C GLU A 127 -2.62 4.22 13.98
N ALA A 128 -1.46 4.05 13.32
CA ALA A 128 -0.21 3.68 13.98
C ALA A 128 0.20 4.71 15.06
N LEU A 129 0.09 6.00 14.75
CA LEU A 129 0.43 7.08 15.69
C LEU A 129 -0.53 7.16 16.89
N LYS A 130 -1.80 6.76 16.74
CA LYS A 130 -2.75 6.69 17.87
C LYS A 130 -2.40 5.61 18.89
N ARG A 131 -1.63 4.58 18.50
CA ARG A 131 -1.27 3.44 19.37
C ARG A 131 -0.10 3.69 20.30
N VAL A 132 0.61 4.79 20.11
CA VAL A 132 1.83 5.10 20.86
C VAL A 132 1.74 6.45 21.56
N PRO A 133 2.43 6.62 22.72
CA PRO A 133 2.56 7.92 23.37
C PRO A 133 3.20 8.96 22.45
N GLN A 134 2.91 10.23 22.67
CA GLN A 134 3.44 11.34 21.87
C GLN A 134 4.99 11.32 21.78
N ALA A 135 5.66 10.98 22.87
CA ALA A 135 7.13 10.88 22.92
C ALA A 135 7.72 9.77 21.99
N ASN A 136 6.88 8.82 21.54
CA ASN A 136 7.29 7.70 20.69
C ASN A 136 6.82 7.83 19.22
N ARG A 137 6.14 8.91 18.86
CA ARG A 137 5.58 9.07 17.49
C ARG A 137 6.65 9.04 16.40
N GLY A 138 7.82 9.66 16.64
CA GLY A 138 8.94 9.59 15.69
C GLY A 138 9.45 8.17 15.48
N SER A 139 9.65 7.40 16.57
CA SER A 139 10.06 5.99 16.48
C SER A 139 9.01 5.11 15.83
N ALA A 140 7.71 5.38 16.08
CA ALA A 140 6.62 4.67 15.46
C ALA A 140 6.55 4.92 13.95
N MET A 141 6.72 6.17 13.52
CA MET A 141 6.74 6.51 12.09
C MET A 141 7.95 5.90 11.39
N GLY A 142 9.14 5.94 12.01
CA GLY A 142 10.33 5.28 11.47
C GLY A 142 10.14 3.77 11.31
N ALA A 143 9.59 3.10 12.34
CA ALA A 143 9.26 1.66 12.27
C ALA A 143 8.18 1.37 11.22
N PHE A 144 7.16 2.22 11.09
CA PHE A 144 6.09 2.09 10.11
C PHE A 144 6.62 2.17 8.67
N VAL A 145 7.51 3.12 8.38
CA VAL A 145 8.18 3.22 7.07
C VAL A 145 9.08 2.01 6.81
N ALA A 146 9.79 1.50 7.84
CA ALA A 146 10.64 0.33 7.69
C ALA A 146 9.87 -0.93 7.21
N PHE A 147 8.59 -1.09 7.56
CA PHE A 147 7.75 -2.15 6.99
C PHE A 147 7.60 -2.01 5.47
N LEU A 148 7.46 -0.80 4.95
CA LEU A 148 7.40 -0.55 3.51
C LEU A 148 8.73 -0.82 2.82
N ASP A 149 9.86 -0.43 3.44
CA ASP A 149 11.19 -0.68 2.91
C ASP A 149 11.49 -2.18 2.82
N VAL A 150 11.09 -2.95 3.85
CA VAL A 150 11.17 -4.42 3.83
C VAL A 150 10.31 -5.00 2.70
N ALA A 151 9.09 -4.46 2.50
CA ALA A 151 8.25 -4.88 1.38
C ALA A 151 8.96 -4.69 0.03
N TYR A 152 9.54 -3.52 -0.21
CA TYR A 152 10.25 -3.23 -1.46
C TYR A 152 11.50 -4.09 -1.64
N GLY A 153 12.22 -4.40 -0.56
CA GLY A 153 13.39 -5.27 -0.60
C GLY A 153 13.05 -6.73 -0.97
N ILE A 154 11.90 -7.24 -0.53
CA ILE A 154 11.48 -8.63 -0.73
C ILE A 154 10.61 -8.77 -1.99
N ALA A 155 9.77 -7.80 -2.30
CA ALA A 155 8.76 -7.90 -3.35
C ALA A 155 9.38 -8.08 -4.74
N GLY A 156 10.49 -7.42 -5.05
CA GLY A 156 11.19 -7.58 -6.35
C GLY A 156 11.62 -9.02 -6.63
N PRO A 157 12.44 -9.65 -5.77
CA PRO A 157 12.83 -11.05 -5.92
C PRO A 157 11.64 -12.02 -5.97
N VAL A 158 10.65 -11.85 -5.10
CA VAL A 158 9.45 -12.70 -5.05
C VAL A 158 8.62 -12.54 -6.33
N ALA A 159 8.38 -11.32 -6.78
CA ALA A 159 7.66 -11.04 -8.01
C ALA A 159 8.43 -11.58 -9.24
N GLY A 160 9.77 -11.52 -9.23
CA GLY A 160 10.61 -12.13 -10.27
C GLY A 160 10.45 -13.65 -10.35
N LEU A 161 10.40 -14.34 -9.21
CA LEU A 161 10.11 -15.78 -9.16
C LEU A 161 8.72 -16.10 -9.69
N ILE A 162 7.69 -15.33 -9.29
CA ILE A 162 6.32 -15.50 -9.79
C ILE A 162 6.27 -15.29 -11.31
N ALA A 163 6.87 -14.22 -11.82
CA ALA A 163 6.92 -13.91 -13.23
C ALA A 163 7.63 -15.01 -14.05
N GLY A 164 8.73 -15.55 -13.52
CA GLY A 164 9.51 -16.59 -14.18
C GLY A 164 8.85 -17.97 -14.19
N GLN A 165 8.08 -18.29 -13.12
CA GLN A 165 7.42 -19.60 -13.02
C GLN A 165 6.02 -19.64 -13.65
N TYR A 166 5.31 -18.51 -13.64
CA TYR A 166 3.92 -18.43 -14.11
C TYR A 166 3.78 -17.43 -15.26
N SER A 167 3.69 -16.14 -14.94
CA SER A 167 3.56 -15.05 -15.91
C SER A 167 3.72 -13.69 -15.25
N TYR A 168 3.95 -12.65 -16.06
CA TYR A 168 3.92 -11.26 -15.55
C TYR A 168 2.53 -10.88 -15.00
N ALA A 169 1.44 -11.40 -15.59
CA ALA A 169 0.09 -11.17 -15.08
C ALA A 169 -0.11 -11.74 -13.67
N ALA A 170 0.51 -12.89 -13.34
CA ALA A 170 0.44 -13.50 -12.02
C ALA A 170 1.05 -12.63 -10.91
N VAL A 171 1.98 -11.73 -11.25
CA VAL A 171 2.52 -10.74 -10.30
C VAL A 171 1.42 -9.81 -9.81
N TYR A 172 0.55 -9.35 -10.70
CA TYR A 172 -0.58 -8.48 -10.34
C TYR A 172 -1.67 -9.22 -9.55
N LEU A 173 -1.89 -10.51 -9.84
CA LEU A 173 -2.77 -11.33 -9.01
C LEU A 173 -2.26 -11.43 -7.57
N SER A 174 -0.94 -11.62 -7.40
CA SER A 174 -0.32 -11.63 -6.06
C SER A 174 -0.46 -10.28 -5.36
N GLY A 175 -0.32 -9.17 -6.09
CA GLY A 175 -0.56 -7.82 -5.59
C GLY A 175 -2.01 -7.61 -5.13
N ALA A 176 -2.98 -8.07 -5.93
CA ALA A 176 -4.40 -8.02 -5.56
C ALA A 176 -4.70 -8.82 -4.30
N ALA A 177 -4.15 -10.04 -4.19
CA ALA A 177 -4.30 -10.89 -3.00
C ALA A 177 -3.69 -10.23 -1.75
N CYS A 178 -2.49 -9.65 -1.86
CA CYS A 178 -1.85 -8.91 -0.77
C CYS A 178 -2.68 -7.70 -0.33
N ALA A 179 -3.22 -6.91 -1.28
CA ALA A 179 -4.07 -5.77 -0.96
C ALA A 179 -5.35 -6.18 -0.23
N LEU A 180 -6.00 -7.28 -0.65
CA LEU A 180 -7.17 -7.83 0.04
C LEU A 180 -6.84 -8.33 1.45
N LEU A 181 -5.70 -9.01 1.63
CA LEU A 181 -5.23 -9.42 2.97
C LEU A 181 -4.98 -8.20 3.86
N GLY A 182 -4.37 -7.14 3.32
CA GLY A 182 -4.19 -5.87 4.02
C GLY A 182 -5.53 -5.24 4.43
N ALA A 183 -6.53 -5.28 3.54
CA ALA A 183 -7.88 -4.80 3.84
C ALA A 183 -8.56 -5.61 4.96
N LEU A 184 -8.37 -6.94 4.98
CA LEU A 184 -8.88 -7.80 6.05
C LEU A 184 -8.22 -7.49 7.40
N ILE A 185 -6.90 -7.29 7.43
CA ILE A 185 -6.17 -6.90 8.65
C ILE A 185 -6.66 -5.53 9.17
N ALA A 186 -6.82 -4.56 8.28
CA ALA A 186 -7.32 -3.23 8.65
C ALA A 186 -8.77 -3.29 9.16
N SER A 187 -9.64 -4.10 8.55
CA SER A 187 -11.02 -4.28 9.00
C SER A 187 -11.10 -4.95 10.37
N ALA A 188 -10.29 -5.99 10.61
CA ALA A 188 -10.21 -6.65 11.91
C ALA A 188 -9.69 -5.70 13.01
N SER A 189 -8.71 -4.84 12.68
CA SER A 189 -8.18 -3.84 13.60
C SER A 189 -9.21 -2.76 13.95
N ARG A 190 -10.08 -2.39 12.99
CA ARG A 190 -11.20 -1.46 13.20
C ARG A 190 -12.21 -2.02 14.20
N MET A 191 -12.62 -3.30 14.06
CA MET A 191 -13.61 -3.93 14.93
C MET A 191 -13.15 -4.04 16.39
N GLN A 192 -11.85 -4.01 16.67
CA GLN A 192 -11.30 -4.03 18.02
C GLN A 192 -11.28 -2.66 18.71
N GLN A 193 -11.58 -1.59 17.97
CA GLN A 193 -11.65 -0.22 18.52
C GLN A 193 -13.08 0.25 18.75
N SER A 194 -14.08 -0.43 18.18
CA SER A 194 -15.52 -0.18 18.40
C SER A 194 -16.03 -0.96 19.60
#